data_9dbbda6648ba9e84721f6471d77ebc74
#
_entry.id   9dbbda6648ba9e84721f6471d77ebc74
#
_cell.length_a   1.000
_cell.length_b   1.000
_cell.length_c   1.000
_cell.angle_alpha   90.00
_cell.angle_beta   90.00
_cell.angle_gamma   90.00
#
_symmetry.space_group_name_H-M   'P 1'
#
loop_
_entity.id
_entity.type
_entity.pdbx_description
1 polymer ?
#
loop_
_entity_poly.entity_id
_entity_poly.type
_entity_poly.pdbx_seq_one_letter_code
_entity_poly.pdbx_strand_id
1 'polypeptide(L)'
;CMAYKEGLQSGVRKQLGFVLNDISENLPGAFMIYRADKEDDEIFYANKEFLDMAGYENLDELFKSTKKSFRNLIHEDQRETVEASIWNQIESGSENDYIHYPLRKQDGTYIPVLDQGRIVESVRFGKVFYVLFMDWQAMQVNYSTKFDEKAT
;
A
#
# COMPACT_ATOMS: atom_id res chain seq x y z
N CYS A 1 22.98 -20.60 6.14
CA CYS A 1 24.06 -19.63 6.23
C CYS A 1 23.73 -18.41 5.40
N MET A 2 24.06 -17.24 5.91
CA MET A 2 23.74 -15.96 5.24
C MET A 2 24.38 -15.84 3.86
N ALA A 3 25.62 -16.27 3.71
CA ALA A 3 26.32 -16.21 2.42
C ALA A 3 25.63 -17.06 1.34
N TYR A 4 25.09 -18.22 1.72
CA TYR A 4 24.34 -19.06 0.80
C TYR A 4 23.05 -18.38 0.34
N LYS A 5 22.31 -17.76 1.27
CA LYS A 5 21.07 -17.05 0.93
C LYS A 5 21.33 -15.87 0.02
N GLU A 6 22.39 -15.11 0.27
CA GLU A 6 22.76 -13.96 -0.56
C GLU A 6 23.14 -14.43 -1.97
N GLY A 7 23.91 -15.50 -2.08
CA GLY A 7 24.29 -16.08 -3.37
C GLY A 7 23.08 -16.56 -4.15
N LEU A 8 22.14 -17.19 -3.49
CA LEU A 8 20.91 -17.69 -4.12
C LEU A 8 20.05 -16.52 -4.64
N GLN A 9 19.87 -15.47 -3.84
CA GLN A 9 19.11 -14.28 -4.26
C GLN A 9 19.78 -13.58 -5.44
N SER A 10 21.10 -13.45 -5.43
CA SER A 10 21.84 -12.86 -6.54
C SER A 10 21.70 -13.69 -7.82
N GLY A 11 21.71 -15.02 -7.72
CA GLY A 11 21.49 -15.92 -8.85
C GLY A 11 20.10 -15.77 -9.45
N VAL A 12 19.06 -15.67 -8.60
CA VAL A 12 17.68 -15.47 -9.05
C VAL A 12 17.54 -14.13 -9.77
N ARG A 13 18.12 -13.05 -9.24
CA ARG A 13 18.11 -11.74 -9.89
C ARG A 13 18.71 -11.78 -11.29
N LYS A 14 19.87 -12.43 -11.43
CA LYS A 14 20.54 -12.58 -12.73
C LYS A 14 19.69 -13.34 -13.73
N GLN A 15 19.05 -14.42 -13.29
CA GLN A 15 18.19 -15.23 -14.16
C GLN A 15 16.98 -14.46 -14.66
N LEU A 16 16.31 -13.71 -13.79
CA LEU A 16 15.10 -12.99 -14.14
C LEU A 16 15.39 -11.67 -14.88
N GLY A 17 16.59 -11.11 -14.72
CA GLY A 17 16.91 -9.80 -15.29
C GLY A 17 16.22 -8.64 -14.62
N PHE A 18 15.66 -8.85 -13.42
CA PHE A 18 14.97 -7.82 -12.63
C PHE A 18 15.61 -7.70 -11.26
N VAL A 19 15.56 -6.49 -10.68
CA VAL A 19 15.88 -6.27 -9.28
C VAL A 19 14.60 -5.84 -8.55
N LEU A 20 14.51 -6.15 -7.26
CA LEU A 20 13.30 -5.88 -6.46
C LEU A 20 12.94 -4.39 -6.46
N ASN A 21 13.94 -3.52 -6.40
CA ASN A 21 13.70 -2.08 -6.44
C ASN A 21 13.04 -1.64 -7.75
N ASP A 22 13.52 -2.16 -8.87
CA ASP A 22 12.93 -1.85 -10.18
C ASP A 22 11.48 -2.30 -10.25
N ILE A 23 11.18 -3.47 -9.70
CA ILE A 23 9.81 -3.99 -9.68
C ILE A 23 8.91 -3.07 -8.86
N SER A 24 9.30 -2.73 -7.63
CA SER A 24 8.44 -1.92 -6.76
C SER A 24 8.24 -0.49 -7.27
N GLU A 25 9.27 0.09 -7.90
CA GLU A 25 9.18 1.45 -8.43
C GLU A 25 8.43 1.52 -9.76
N ASN A 26 8.23 0.40 -10.43
CA ASN A 26 7.58 0.34 -11.74
C ASN A 26 6.27 -0.46 -11.75
N LEU A 27 5.73 -0.78 -10.58
CA LEU A 27 4.39 -1.37 -10.49
C LEU A 27 3.36 -0.38 -11.03
N PRO A 28 2.33 -0.86 -11.74
CA PRO A 28 1.26 0.01 -12.24
C PRO A 28 0.26 0.34 -11.12
N GLY A 29 0.76 0.86 -10.01
CA GLY A 29 -0.07 1.20 -8.86
C GLY A 29 0.74 1.73 -7.71
N ALA A 30 0.07 2.47 -6.84
CA ALA A 30 0.65 2.98 -5.62
C ALA A 30 0.79 1.85 -4.60
N PHE A 31 1.98 1.70 -4.02
CA PHE A 31 2.30 0.58 -3.14
C PHE A 31 2.96 1.08 -1.86
N MET A 32 2.58 0.47 -0.73
CA MET A 32 3.12 0.80 0.58
C MET A 32 3.29 -0.45 1.44
N ILE A 33 4.26 -0.42 2.32
CA ILE A 33 4.45 -1.43 3.37
C ILE A 33 4.40 -0.71 4.71
N TYR A 34 3.53 -1.19 5.62
CA TYR A 34 3.51 -0.67 6.99
C TYR A 34 3.28 -1.82 7.98
N ARG A 35 3.65 -1.59 9.24
CA ARG A 35 3.56 -2.63 10.28
C ARG A 35 2.12 -3.00 10.56
N ALA A 36 1.84 -4.30 10.60
CA ALA A 36 0.51 -4.84 10.89
C ALA A 36 0.34 -5.05 12.40
N ASP A 37 0.17 -3.96 13.11
CA ASP A 37 -0.02 -3.95 14.57
C ASP A 37 -0.99 -2.83 14.91
N LYS A 38 -1.98 -3.13 15.76
CA LYS A 38 -3.02 -2.16 16.13
C LYS A 38 -2.46 -0.95 16.87
N GLU A 39 -1.37 -1.12 17.59
CA GLU A 39 -0.74 -0.07 18.40
C GLU A 39 0.40 0.63 17.65
N ASP A 40 0.95 0.00 16.62
CA ASP A 40 2.13 0.49 15.91
C ASP A 40 1.98 0.21 14.42
N ASP A 41 1.59 1.21 13.68
CA ASP A 41 1.37 1.13 12.23
C ASP A 41 2.46 1.86 11.44
N GLU A 42 3.69 1.70 11.87
CA GLU A 42 4.84 2.38 11.25
C GLU A 42 4.95 2.09 9.75
N ILE A 43 5.04 3.16 8.95
CA ILE A 43 5.27 3.06 7.51
C ILE A 43 6.76 2.77 7.27
N PHE A 44 7.04 1.68 6.57
CA PHE A 44 8.42 1.31 6.22
C PHE A 44 8.81 1.75 4.83
N TYR A 45 7.86 1.75 3.89
CA TYR A 45 8.16 2.00 2.49
C TYR A 45 6.91 2.44 1.74
N ALA A 46 7.12 3.29 0.75
CA ALA A 46 6.10 3.62 -0.26
C ALA A 46 6.83 3.83 -1.59
N ASN A 47 6.23 3.37 -2.68
CA ASN A 47 6.86 3.53 -3.98
C ASN A 47 6.58 4.93 -4.57
N LYS A 48 7.26 5.22 -5.68
CA LYS A 48 7.15 6.53 -6.34
C LYS A 48 5.71 6.84 -6.72
N GLU A 49 4.95 5.87 -7.21
CA GLU A 49 3.57 6.11 -7.63
C GLU A 49 2.68 6.51 -6.47
N PHE A 50 2.88 5.93 -5.29
CA PHE A 50 2.17 6.38 -4.09
C PHE A 50 2.56 7.82 -3.75
N LEU A 51 3.84 8.13 -3.75
CA LEU A 51 4.31 9.48 -3.44
C LEU A 51 3.72 10.52 -4.40
N ASP A 52 3.71 10.21 -5.68
CA ASP A 52 3.12 11.10 -6.69
C ASP A 52 1.62 11.27 -6.47
N MET A 53 0.90 10.18 -6.21
CA MET A 53 -0.55 10.21 -5.98
C MET A 53 -0.90 11.06 -4.75
N ALA A 54 -0.14 10.92 -3.68
CA ALA A 54 -0.39 11.62 -2.42
C ALA A 54 0.29 12.98 -2.34
N GLY A 55 1.06 13.37 -3.35
CA GLY A 55 1.67 14.69 -3.43
C GLY A 55 2.95 14.87 -2.63
N TYR A 56 3.66 13.79 -2.34
CA TYR A 56 4.94 13.86 -1.63
C TYR A 56 6.11 13.82 -2.60
N GLU A 57 7.10 14.66 -2.37
CA GLU A 57 8.28 14.72 -3.24
C GLU A 57 9.17 13.49 -3.08
N ASN A 58 9.27 12.98 -1.85
CA ASN A 58 10.11 11.83 -1.54
C ASN A 58 9.61 11.14 -0.27
N LEU A 59 10.24 10.01 0.06
CA LEU A 59 9.86 9.20 1.22
C LEU A 59 10.06 9.95 2.54
N ASP A 60 11.10 10.75 2.64
CA ASP A 60 11.38 11.54 3.85
C ASP A 60 10.25 12.53 4.14
N GLU A 61 9.71 13.16 3.10
CA GLU A 61 8.58 14.07 3.24
C GLU A 61 7.32 13.34 3.71
N LEU A 62 7.08 12.14 3.20
CA LEU A 62 5.99 11.30 3.68
C LEU A 62 6.15 11.00 5.16
N PHE A 63 7.33 10.57 5.59
CA PHE A 63 7.61 10.25 6.98
C PHE A 63 7.42 11.44 7.91
N LYS A 64 7.88 12.61 7.50
CA LYS A 64 7.69 13.84 8.29
C LYS A 64 6.23 14.22 8.45
N SER A 65 5.49 14.20 7.34
CA SER A 65 4.09 14.62 7.33
C SER A 65 3.21 13.68 8.15
N THR A 66 3.46 12.38 8.07
CA THR A 66 2.64 11.35 8.72
C THR A 66 3.20 10.91 10.07
N LYS A 67 4.40 11.36 10.45
CA LYS A 67 5.14 10.88 11.60
C LYS A 67 5.34 9.37 11.54
N LYS A 68 5.51 8.85 10.32
CA LYS A 68 5.66 7.43 10.00
C LYS A 68 4.46 6.56 10.39
N SER A 69 3.29 7.14 10.61
CA SER A 69 2.11 6.38 11.01
C SER A 69 1.06 6.37 9.91
N PHE A 70 0.64 5.18 9.51
CA PHE A 70 -0.35 4.99 8.45
C PHE A 70 -1.67 5.68 8.75
N ARG A 71 -2.12 5.66 10.03
CA ARG A 71 -3.40 6.28 10.41
C ARG A 71 -3.44 7.77 10.09
N ASN A 72 -2.30 8.42 10.03
CA ASN A 72 -2.23 9.85 9.72
C ASN A 72 -2.48 10.16 8.24
N LEU A 73 -2.60 9.14 7.40
CA LEU A 73 -3.08 9.27 6.02
C LEU A 73 -4.61 9.22 5.92
N ILE A 74 -5.30 8.97 7.03
CA ILE A 74 -6.75 8.82 7.06
C ILE A 74 -7.33 9.99 7.84
N HIS A 75 -8.45 10.56 7.37
CA HIS A 75 -9.14 11.62 8.09
C HIS A 75 -9.45 11.18 9.52
N GLU A 76 -9.20 12.07 10.47
CA GLU A 76 -9.33 11.78 11.89
C GLU A 76 -10.68 11.14 12.24
N ASP A 77 -11.76 11.67 11.67
CA ASP A 77 -13.12 11.18 11.93
C ASP A 77 -13.37 9.78 11.38
N GLN A 78 -12.53 9.29 10.47
CA GLN A 78 -12.72 8.00 9.82
C GLN A 78 -11.71 6.94 10.24
N ARG A 79 -10.69 7.31 11.00
CA ARG A 79 -9.60 6.40 11.39
C ARG A 79 -10.13 5.16 12.08
N GLU A 80 -11.00 5.34 13.07
CA GLU A 80 -11.54 4.23 13.84
C GLU A 80 -12.33 3.27 12.96
N THR A 81 -13.20 3.78 12.11
CA THR A 81 -14.00 2.98 11.19
C THR A 81 -13.14 2.20 10.20
N VAL A 82 -12.15 2.87 9.61
CA VAL A 82 -11.24 2.25 8.64
C VAL A 82 -10.40 1.16 9.31
N GLU A 83 -9.78 1.47 10.43
CA GLU A 83 -8.95 0.50 11.15
C GLU A 83 -9.77 -0.71 11.61
N ALA A 84 -10.98 -0.49 12.12
CA ALA A 84 -11.85 -1.57 12.54
C ALA A 84 -12.21 -2.48 11.36
N SER A 85 -12.50 -1.91 10.21
CA SER A 85 -12.83 -2.69 9.02
C SER A 85 -11.65 -3.57 8.57
N ILE A 86 -10.44 -2.99 8.53
CA ILE A 86 -9.24 -3.73 8.15
C ILE A 86 -9.03 -4.92 9.09
N TRP A 87 -9.03 -4.66 10.40
CA TRP A 87 -8.76 -5.71 11.37
C TRP A 87 -9.87 -6.75 11.46
N ASN A 88 -11.13 -6.36 11.27
CA ASN A 88 -12.23 -7.31 11.23
C ASN A 88 -12.07 -8.29 10.06
N GLN A 89 -11.64 -7.82 8.90
CA GLN A 89 -11.40 -8.69 7.75
C GLN A 89 -10.26 -9.66 8.02
N ILE A 90 -9.16 -9.18 8.58
CA ILE A 90 -7.99 -10.01 8.88
C ILE A 90 -8.30 -11.02 10.00
N GLU A 91 -8.95 -10.59 11.07
CA GLU A 91 -9.29 -11.44 12.21
C GLU A 91 -10.35 -12.49 11.86
N SER A 92 -11.16 -12.25 10.84
CA SER A 92 -12.11 -13.23 10.35
C SER A 92 -11.48 -14.33 9.49
N GLY A 93 -10.17 -14.26 9.28
CA GLY A 93 -9.42 -15.27 8.55
C GLY A 93 -9.05 -14.90 7.12
N SER A 94 -9.38 -13.70 6.68
CA SER A 94 -8.96 -13.22 5.36
C SER A 94 -7.48 -12.84 5.38
N GLU A 95 -6.74 -13.25 4.36
CA GLU A 95 -5.35 -12.79 4.19
C GLU A 95 -5.29 -11.39 3.60
N ASN A 96 -6.36 -10.95 2.94
CA ASN A 96 -6.46 -9.65 2.30
C ASN A 96 -7.60 -8.85 2.90
N ASP A 97 -7.44 -7.54 2.90
CA ASP A 97 -8.51 -6.62 3.26
C ASP A 97 -8.75 -5.63 2.11
N TYR A 98 -9.96 -5.12 2.04
CA TYR A 98 -10.38 -4.15 1.02
C TYR A 98 -11.16 -3.05 1.72
N ILE A 99 -10.74 -1.80 1.51
CA ILE A 99 -11.44 -0.66 2.11
C ILE A 99 -11.39 0.55 1.17
N HIS A 100 -12.47 1.30 1.16
CA HIS A 100 -12.58 2.54 0.38
C HIS A 100 -12.66 3.70 1.36
N TYR A 101 -11.78 4.69 1.20
CA TYR A 101 -11.76 5.86 2.07
C TYR A 101 -11.04 7.03 1.39
N PRO A 102 -11.28 8.28 1.87
CA PRO A 102 -10.51 9.42 1.41
C PRO A 102 -9.13 9.42 2.06
N LEU A 103 -8.09 9.31 1.24
CA LEU A 103 -6.70 9.35 1.67
C LEU A 103 -6.22 10.79 1.69
N ARG A 104 -5.57 11.18 2.78
CA ARG A 104 -5.06 12.54 2.94
C ARG A 104 -3.77 12.74 2.13
N LYS A 105 -3.77 13.78 1.29
CA LYS A 105 -2.59 14.20 0.55
C LYS A 105 -1.74 15.16 1.38
N GLN A 106 -0.52 15.43 0.94
CA GLN A 106 0.39 16.33 1.65
C GLN A 106 -0.20 17.72 1.84
N ASP A 107 -0.93 18.24 0.85
CA ASP A 107 -1.51 19.58 0.90
C ASP A 107 -2.78 19.67 1.76
N GLY A 108 -3.17 18.59 2.42
CA GLY A 108 -4.35 18.53 3.26
C GLY A 108 -5.65 18.21 2.53
N THR A 109 -5.62 18.11 1.19
CA THR A 109 -6.79 17.66 0.42
C THR A 109 -6.85 16.12 0.45
N TYR A 110 -7.95 15.57 -0.03
CA TYR A 110 -8.21 14.14 0.02
C TYR A 110 -8.43 13.57 -1.37
N ILE A 111 -7.98 12.34 -1.56
CA ILE A 111 -8.22 11.56 -2.77
C ILE A 111 -8.92 10.27 -2.38
N PRO A 112 -10.12 9.97 -2.95
CA PRO A 112 -10.77 8.70 -2.65
C PRO A 112 -9.99 7.56 -3.25
N VAL A 113 -9.64 6.58 -2.41
CA VAL A 113 -8.87 5.41 -2.83
C VAL A 113 -9.58 4.12 -2.49
N LEU A 114 -9.32 3.09 -3.29
CA LEU A 114 -9.55 1.72 -2.91
C LEU A 114 -8.20 1.17 -2.42
N ASP A 115 -8.19 0.69 -1.20
CA ASP A 115 -7.01 0.15 -0.52
C ASP A 115 -7.19 -1.36 -0.44
N GLN A 116 -6.28 -2.09 -1.08
CA GLN A 116 -6.23 -3.53 -1.03
C GLN A 116 -4.97 -3.92 -0.27
N GLY A 117 -5.13 -4.42 0.94
CA GLY A 117 -4.03 -4.83 1.79
C GLY A 117 -3.90 -6.34 1.86
N ARG A 118 -2.70 -6.80 2.12
CA ARG A 118 -2.41 -8.20 2.38
C ARG A 118 -1.45 -8.29 3.57
N ILE A 119 -1.80 -9.13 4.55
CA ILE A 119 -0.92 -9.36 5.69
C ILE A 119 0.17 -10.35 5.29
N VAL A 120 1.42 -10.02 5.62
CA VAL A 120 2.60 -10.80 5.27
C VAL A 120 3.47 -10.94 6.50
N GLU A 121 4.01 -12.14 6.72
CA GLU A 121 4.99 -12.37 7.77
C GLU A 121 6.38 -12.02 7.24
N SER A 122 6.96 -10.95 7.77
CA SER A 122 8.31 -10.51 7.41
C SER A 122 9.31 -11.08 8.39
N VAL A 123 10.41 -11.61 7.89
CA VAL A 123 11.48 -12.16 8.74
C VAL A 123 12.09 -11.07 9.63
N ARG A 124 12.23 -9.86 9.10
CA ARG A 124 12.89 -8.76 9.81
C ARG A 124 11.95 -7.93 10.67
N PHE A 125 10.71 -7.70 10.20
CA PHE A 125 9.80 -6.74 10.81
C PHE A 125 8.55 -7.36 11.44
N GLY A 126 8.43 -8.71 11.40
CA GLY A 126 7.21 -9.39 11.86
C GLY A 126 6.08 -9.22 10.87
N LYS A 127 4.87 -9.10 11.37
CA LYS A 127 3.71 -8.92 10.49
C LYS A 127 3.65 -7.52 9.91
N VAL A 128 3.50 -7.44 8.61
CA VAL A 128 3.37 -6.18 7.87
C VAL A 128 2.21 -6.28 6.90
N PHE A 129 1.67 -5.12 6.52
CA PHE A 129 0.73 -5.03 5.41
C PHE A 129 1.47 -4.59 4.14
N TYR A 130 1.24 -5.32 3.05
CA TYR A 130 1.54 -4.88 1.69
C TYR A 130 0.26 -4.30 1.14
N VAL A 131 0.28 -3.05 0.70
CA VAL A 131 -0.95 -2.35 0.31
C VAL A 131 -0.83 -1.77 -1.08
N LEU A 132 -1.83 -2.02 -1.90
CA LEU A 132 -2.02 -1.33 -3.18
C LEU A 132 -3.16 -0.33 -3.02
N PHE A 133 -2.93 0.89 -3.50
CA PHE A 133 -3.94 1.94 -3.51
C PHE A 133 -4.34 2.22 -4.94
N MET A 134 -5.63 2.31 -5.20
CA MET A 134 -6.15 2.68 -6.51
C MET A 134 -6.97 3.96 -6.38
N ASP A 135 -6.77 4.89 -7.30
CA ASP A 135 -7.56 6.10 -7.38
C ASP A 135 -8.98 5.72 -7.80
N TRP A 136 -9.92 5.82 -6.87
CA TRP A 136 -11.29 5.40 -7.09
C TRP A 136 -11.96 6.15 -8.24
N GLN A 137 -11.75 7.46 -8.32
CA GLN A 137 -12.33 8.28 -9.39
C GLN A 137 -11.73 7.96 -10.75
N ALA A 138 -10.43 7.81 -10.82
CA ALA A 138 -9.75 7.45 -12.06
C ALA A 138 -10.22 6.11 -12.59
N MET A 139 -10.41 5.12 -11.69
CA MET A 139 -10.95 3.82 -12.07
C MET A 139 -12.34 3.94 -12.69
N GLN A 140 -13.22 4.70 -12.06
CA GLN A 140 -14.60 4.83 -12.54
C GLN A 140 -14.69 5.57 -13.87
N VAL A 141 -13.92 6.63 -14.03
CA VAL A 141 -13.94 7.46 -15.25
C VAL A 141 -13.37 6.69 -16.44
N ASN A 142 -12.32 5.89 -16.24
CA ASN A 142 -11.59 5.23 -17.32
C ASN A 142 -12.13 3.84 -17.67
N TYR A 143 -13.18 3.36 -16.98
CA TYR A 143 -13.76 2.04 -17.21
C TYR A 143 -15.03 2.08 -18.03
N SER A 144 -15.03 2.83 -19.11
CA SER A 144 -16.11 2.74 -20.07
C SER A 144 -15.77 1.60 -21.04
N THR A 145 -16.34 0.42 -20.84
CA THR A 145 -16.14 -0.73 -21.71
C THR A 145 -17.45 -1.22 -22.27
N LYS A 146 -17.38 -1.88 -23.43
CA LYS A 146 -18.58 -2.48 -24.05
C LYS A 146 -19.15 -3.65 -23.24
N PHE A 147 -18.37 -4.19 -22.34
CA PHE A 147 -18.83 -5.24 -21.44
C PHE A 147 -19.89 -4.75 -20.48
N ASP A 148 -19.70 -3.55 -19.93
CA ASP A 148 -20.64 -2.98 -18.97
C ASP A 148 -22.00 -2.73 -19.63
N GLU A 149 -22.01 -2.30 -20.87
CA GLU A 149 -23.23 -2.07 -21.64
C GLU A 149 -24.00 -3.37 -21.90
N LYS A 150 -23.29 -4.49 -22.05
CA LYS A 150 -23.92 -5.81 -22.29
C LYS A 150 -24.37 -6.50 -21.02
N ALA A 151 -23.79 -6.14 -19.87
CA ALA A 151 -24.15 -6.71 -18.58
C ALA A 151 -25.46 -6.18 -18.04
N THR A 152 -25.93 -5.08 -18.59
CA THR A 152 -27.23 -4.50 -18.27
C THR A 152 -28.27 -4.93 -19.31
#